data_95e18246222560a70f5de0940b13ef70
#
_entry.id   95e18246222560a70f5de0940b13ef70
#
_cell.length_a   1.000
_cell.length_b   1.000
_cell.length_c   1.000
_cell.angle_alpha   90.00
_cell.angle_beta   90.00
_cell.angle_gamma   90.00
#
_symmetry.space_group_name_H-M   'P 1'
#
loop_
_entity.id
_entity.type
_entity.pdbx_description
1 polymer ?
#
loop_
_entity_poly.entity_id
_entity_poly.type
_entity_poly.pdbx_seq_one_letter_code
_entity_poly.pdbx_strand_id
1 'polypeptide(L)'
;MSQRQNPAVPSSHNGPRPAGPTAPEPGSLAPVGTLTPGAPSPAPPVPAAIPRPEYVGKKTADEGNASDVYDAAGIERIRAAGRLAAQAMEHTAAHIRPGVTTDELDRIAHAFLVERGAYPSCLGYRGFPRSICTSINEVICHGIPDGTVLEDGDIVNLDITAYLDGVHGDHNRTYLVGDVD
;
A
#
# COMPACT_ATOMS: atom_id res chain seq x y z
N MET A 1 48.58 -36.24 -43.36
CA MET A 1 47.54 -35.20 -43.37
C MET A 1 46.27 -35.83 -43.89
N SER A 2 45.36 -36.25 -43.02
CA SER A 2 44.13 -36.92 -43.40
C SER A 2 42.95 -36.05 -42.96
N GLN A 3 42.22 -35.48 -43.93
CA GLN A 3 41.01 -34.72 -43.69
C GLN A 3 39.88 -35.68 -43.43
N ARG A 4 39.25 -35.63 -42.27
CA ARG A 4 38.02 -36.34 -41.95
C ARG A 4 36.86 -35.50 -42.48
N GLN A 5 36.12 -36.08 -43.45
CA GLN A 5 34.87 -35.55 -43.94
C GLN A 5 33.76 -35.84 -42.91
N ASN A 6 33.03 -34.77 -42.52
CA ASN A 6 31.84 -34.88 -41.68
C ASN A 6 30.64 -35.33 -42.52
N PRO A 7 29.82 -36.30 -42.10
CA PRO A 7 28.62 -36.68 -42.81
C PRO A 7 27.52 -35.63 -42.69
N ALA A 8 26.82 -35.38 -43.81
CA ALA A 8 25.69 -34.49 -43.93
C ALA A 8 24.52 -34.93 -43.07
N VAL A 9 23.96 -33.98 -42.29
CA VAL A 9 22.73 -34.15 -41.52
C VAL A 9 21.54 -34.08 -42.48
N PRO A 10 20.58 -35.07 -42.46
CA PRO A 10 19.40 -34.98 -43.31
C PRO A 10 18.46 -33.88 -42.85
N SER A 11 17.97 -33.07 -43.81
CA SER A 11 16.96 -32.04 -43.61
C SER A 11 15.65 -32.68 -43.15
N SER A 12 15.23 -32.42 -41.92
CA SER A 12 13.93 -32.83 -41.43
C SER A 12 12.82 -31.98 -42.05
N HIS A 13 11.82 -32.67 -42.55
CA HIS A 13 10.58 -32.16 -43.13
C HIS A 13 9.90 -31.15 -42.21
N ASN A 14 9.69 -29.92 -42.72
CA ASN A 14 8.78 -28.94 -42.12
C ASN A 14 7.32 -29.34 -42.40
N GLY A 15 6.73 -30.16 -41.53
CA GLY A 15 5.29 -30.25 -41.42
C GLY A 15 4.72 -28.99 -40.75
N PRO A 16 3.47 -28.60 -41.05
CA PRO A 16 2.86 -27.44 -40.40
C PRO A 16 2.82 -27.68 -38.87
N ARG A 17 3.39 -26.74 -38.14
CA ARG A 17 3.37 -26.74 -36.67
C ARG A 17 1.90 -26.70 -36.22
N PRO A 18 1.43 -27.56 -35.28
CA PRO A 18 0.08 -27.41 -34.75
C PRO A 18 -0.08 -26.02 -34.15
N ALA A 19 -1.20 -25.38 -34.47
CA ALA A 19 -1.56 -24.08 -33.89
C ALA A 19 -1.55 -24.24 -32.38
N GLY A 20 -0.71 -23.47 -31.70
CA GLY A 20 -0.75 -23.34 -30.25
C GLY A 20 -2.12 -22.83 -29.81
N PRO A 21 -2.49 -23.00 -28.52
CA PRO A 21 -3.74 -22.49 -28.03
C PRO A 21 -3.82 -21.01 -28.40
N THR A 22 -4.87 -20.62 -29.11
CA THR A 22 -5.22 -19.25 -29.40
C THR A 22 -5.26 -18.51 -28.07
N ALA A 23 -4.49 -17.41 -27.97
CA ALA A 23 -4.65 -16.50 -26.85
C ALA A 23 -6.16 -16.18 -26.70
N PRO A 24 -6.71 -16.14 -25.48
CA PRO A 24 -8.10 -15.74 -25.31
C PRO A 24 -8.25 -14.37 -25.98
N GLU A 25 -9.30 -14.24 -26.80
CA GLU A 25 -9.75 -12.94 -27.28
C GLU A 25 -9.76 -12.00 -26.06
N PRO A 26 -9.36 -10.73 -26.17
CA PRO A 26 -9.51 -9.81 -25.08
C PRO A 26 -11.00 -9.75 -24.76
N GLY A 27 -11.41 -10.61 -23.83
CA GLY A 27 -12.77 -10.64 -23.33
C GLY A 27 -13.05 -9.22 -22.85
N SER A 28 -14.14 -8.63 -23.32
CA SER A 28 -14.71 -7.44 -22.73
C SER A 28 -14.69 -7.66 -21.21
N LEU A 29 -13.69 -7.08 -20.53
CA LEU A 29 -13.73 -6.96 -19.09
C LEU A 29 -15.07 -6.27 -18.82
N ALA A 30 -15.96 -6.96 -18.13
CA ALA A 30 -17.15 -6.28 -17.60
C ALA A 30 -16.65 -5.01 -16.90
N PRO A 31 -17.30 -3.87 -17.07
CA PRO A 31 -16.86 -2.66 -16.40
C PRO A 31 -16.79 -2.99 -14.91
N VAL A 32 -15.58 -3.05 -14.37
CA VAL A 32 -15.37 -3.12 -12.92
C VAL A 32 -16.15 -1.93 -12.39
N GLY A 33 -17.13 -2.18 -11.53
CA GLY A 33 -17.96 -1.09 -11.00
C GLY A 33 -17.03 -0.08 -10.35
N THR A 34 -17.09 1.18 -10.80
CA THR A 34 -16.29 2.25 -10.21
C THR A 34 -16.67 2.37 -8.74
N LEU A 35 -15.69 2.26 -7.84
CA LEU A 35 -15.90 2.42 -6.42
C LEU A 35 -16.52 3.80 -6.15
N THR A 36 -17.63 3.81 -5.44
CA THR A 36 -18.25 5.05 -4.98
C THR A 36 -17.76 5.35 -3.57
N PRO A 37 -17.05 6.49 -3.35
CA PRO A 37 -16.58 6.84 -2.03
C PRO A 37 -17.71 6.90 -1.02
N GLY A 38 -17.54 6.24 0.12
CA GLY A 38 -18.43 6.34 1.28
C GLY A 38 -18.13 7.56 2.14
N ALA A 39 -18.93 7.76 3.17
CA ALA A 39 -18.63 8.75 4.19
C ALA A 39 -17.66 8.13 5.22
N PRO A 40 -16.48 8.74 5.47
CA PRO A 40 -15.57 8.22 6.48
C PRO A 40 -16.17 8.36 7.87
N SER A 41 -15.97 7.35 8.72
CA SER A 41 -16.30 7.43 10.15
C SER A 41 -15.42 8.48 10.84
N PRO A 42 -15.82 9.03 12.01
CA PRO A 42 -14.94 9.86 12.81
C PRO A 42 -13.64 9.11 13.17
N ALA A 43 -12.49 9.75 12.99
CA ALA A 43 -11.22 9.17 13.39
C ALA A 43 -11.17 8.91 14.89
N PRO A 44 -10.57 7.79 15.34
CA PRO A 44 -10.32 7.56 16.76
C PRO A 44 -9.41 8.68 17.34
N PRO A 45 -9.55 9.04 18.63
CA PRO A 45 -8.75 10.08 19.23
C PRO A 45 -7.31 9.64 19.47
N VAL A 46 -6.35 10.52 19.20
CA VAL A 46 -4.96 10.34 19.61
C VAL A 46 -4.74 10.96 20.99
N PRO A 47 -4.21 10.23 21.98
CA PRO A 47 -3.90 10.74 23.30
C PRO A 47 -3.05 12.01 23.25
N ALA A 48 -3.34 12.98 24.13
CA ALA A 48 -2.64 14.27 24.16
C ALA A 48 -1.14 14.16 24.49
N ALA A 49 -0.74 13.06 25.15
CA ALA A 49 0.65 12.77 25.47
C ALA A 49 1.51 12.39 24.27
N ILE A 50 0.89 11.98 23.15
CA ILE A 50 1.61 11.65 21.92
C ILE A 50 1.96 12.93 21.17
N PRO A 51 3.25 13.19 20.90
CA PRO A 51 3.67 14.33 20.10
C PRO A 51 2.99 14.33 18.73
N ARG A 52 2.57 15.52 18.30
CA ARG A 52 1.88 15.69 17.01
C ARG A 52 2.76 16.41 16.02
N PRO A 53 2.70 16.05 14.73
CA PRO A 53 3.33 16.85 13.68
C PRO A 53 2.80 18.29 13.67
N GLU A 54 3.61 19.22 13.20
CA GLU A 54 3.33 20.66 13.22
C GLU A 54 2.09 21.09 12.40
N TYR A 55 1.71 20.27 11.41
CA TYR A 55 0.55 20.56 10.55
C TYR A 55 -0.80 20.21 11.19
N VAL A 56 -0.81 19.44 12.30
CA VAL A 56 -2.06 19.03 12.93
C VAL A 56 -2.82 20.24 13.48
N GLY A 57 -4.05 20.41 13.02
CA GLY A 57 -4.89 21.57 13.35
C GLY A 57 -4.63 22.82 12.50
N LYS A 58 -3.70 22.76 11.53
CA LYS A 58 -3.48 23.82 10.55
C LYS A 58 -4.19 23.52 9.23
N LYS A 59 -4.53 24.56 8.47
CA LYS A 59 -5.14 24.39 7.12
C LYS A 59 -4.13 23.95 6.07
N THR A 60 -2.86 24.28 6.26
CA THR A 60 -1.75 23.94 5.37
C THR A 60 -0.60 23.40 6.22
N ALA A 61 0.13 22.42 5.70
CA ALA A 61 1.44 22.08 6.26
C ALA A 61 2.37 23.28 6.02
N ASP A 62 3.15 23.65 7.03
CA ASP A 62 4.21 24.62 6.81
C ASP A 62 5.23 23.99 5.84
N GLU A 63 5.58 24.69 4.78
CA GLU A 63 6.76 24.39 4.01
C GLU A 63 7.97 24.72 4.87
N GLY A 64 8.40 23.74 5.68
CA GLY A 64 9.40 23.96 6.71
C GLY A 64 10.74 24.40 6.08
N ASN A 65 11.37 25.39 6.69
CA ASN A 65 12.77 25.74 6.44
C ASN A 65 13.75 24.76 7.11
N ALA A 66 13.30 23.55 7.48
CA ALA A 66 14.14 22.53 8.06
C ALA A 66 15.10 21.94 7.01
N SER A 67 16.30 21.66 7.41
CA SER A 67 17.27 20.96 6.56
C SER A 67 16.79 19.53 6.31
N ASP A 68 16.81 19.10 5.04
CA ASP A 68 16.57 17.70 4.66
C ASP A 68 17.79 16.79 4.94
N VAL A 69 18.85 17.37 5.51
CA VAL A 69 20.08 16.64 5.87
C VAL A 69 20.04 16.30 7.35
N TYR A 70 20.03 15.01 7.64
CA TYR A 70 20.03 14.47 8.99
C TYR A 70 21.41 13.98 9.40
N ASP A 71 21.74 14.20 10.66
CA ASP A 71 22.90 13.58 11.30
C ASP A 71 22.66 12.08 11.61
N ALA A 72 23.66 11.40 12.14
CA ALA A 72 23.56 9.98 12.48
C ALA A 72 22.39 9.68 13.45
N ALA A 73 22.16 10.56 14.42
CA ALA A 73 21.08 10.37 15.39
C ALA A 73 19.71 10.59 14.73
N GLY A 74 19.59 11.55 13.82
CA GLY A 74 18.40 11.77 13.00
C GLY A 74 18.07 10.55 12.12
N ILE A 75 19.09 9.99 11.47
CA ILE A 75 18.94 8.78 10.65
C ILE A 75 18.45 7.59 11.51
N GLU A 76 18.93 7.41 12.72
CA GLU A 76 18.45 6.34 13.61
C GLU A 76 16.98 6.56 14.03
N ARG A 77 16.53 7.81 14.26
CA ARG A 77 15.11 8.10 14.51
C ARG A 77 14.26 7.77 13.28
N ILE A 78 14.70 8.14 12.08
CA ILE A 78 13.99 7.80 10.82
C ILE A 78 13.89 6.28 10.65
N ARG A 79 14.96 5.54 10.93
CA ARG A 79 14.94 4.07 10.91
C ARG A 79 13.95 3.49 11.93
N ALA A 80 13.86 4.08 13.12
CA ALA A 80 12.91 3.64 14.15
C ALA A 80 11.46 3.88 13.69
N ALA A 81 11.15 5.07 13.17
CA ALA A 81 9.84 5.38 12.63
C ALA A 81 9.47 4.50 11.43
N GLY A 82 10.40 4.26 10.51
CA GLY A 82 10.21 3.35 9.37
C GLY A 82 9.96 1.90 9.78
N ARG A 83 10.71 1.40 10.77
CA ARG A 83 10.43 0.05 11.33
C ARG A 83 9.05 -0.04 11.96
N LEU A 84 8.61 1.01 12.66
CA LEU A 84 7.28 1.05 13.25
C LEU A 84 6.19 1.06 12.18
N ALA A 85 6.35 1.86 11.12
CA ALA A 85 5.43 1.86 9.97
C ALA A 85 5.34 0.49 9.31
N ALA A 86 6.48 -0.19 9.10
CA ALA A 86 6.51 -1.54 8.56
C ALA A 86 5.82 -2.57 9.48
N GLN A 87 6.00 -2.47 10.78
CA GLN A 87 5.31 -3.33 11.76
C GLN A 87 3.79 -3.07 11.79
N ALA A 88 3.37 -1.80 11.70
CA ALA A 88 1.97 -1.44 11.58
C ALA A 88 1.36 -2.02 10.30
N MET A 89 2.10 -1.96 9.19
CA MET A 89 1.72 -2.56 7.92
C MET A 89 1.47 -4.06 8.04
N GLU A 90 2.42 -4.82 8.55
CA GLU A 90 2.29 -6.27 8.71
C GLU A 90 1.14 -6.63 9.67
N HIS A 91 0.99 -5.87 10.76
CA HIS A 91 -0.10 -6.08 11.71
C HIS A 91 -1.47 -5.84 11.07
N THR A 92 -1.63 -4.76 10.32
CA THR A 92 -2.88 -4.40 9.64
C THR A 92 -3.19 -5.38 8.51
N ALA A 93 -2.18 -5.75 7.72
CA ALA A 93 -2.32 -6.67 6.61
C ALA A 93 -2.82 -8.07 7.02
N ALA A 94 -2.49 -8.52 8.23
CA ALA A 94 -2.98 -9.79 8.77
C ALA A 94 -4.53 -9.84 8.92
N HIS A 95 -5.20 -8.69 8.82
CA HIS A 95 -6.65 -8.59 8.90
C HIS A 95 -7.33 -8.44 7.53
N ILE A 96 -6.55 -8.36 6.45
CA ILE A 96 -7.08 -8.27 5.08
C ILE A 96 -7.73 -9.60 4.71
N ARG A 97 -9.02 -9.55 4.42
CA ARG A 97 -9.82 -10.68 3.92
C ARG A 97 -11.13 -10.15 3.34
N PRO A 98 -11.83 -10.92 2.52
CA PRO A 98 -13.18 -10.57 2.12
C PRO A 98 -14.09 -10.30 3.33
N GLY A 99 -14.92 -9.27 3.24
CA GLY A 99 -15.87 -8.87 4.28
C GLY A 99 -15.34 -7.87 5.31
N VAL A 100 -14.03 -7.56 5.35
CA VAL A 100 -13.51 -6.49 6.20
C VAL A 100 -13.72 -5.13 5.54
N THR A 101 -13.98 -4.09 6.33
CA THR A 101 -14.08 -2.72 5.79
C THR A 101 -12.75 -1.99 5.86
N THR A 102 -12.55 -1.01 4.96
CA THR A 102 -11.36 -0.16 5.02
C THR A 102 -11.31 0.67 6.30
N ASP A 103 -12.47 1.04 6.86
CA ASP A 103 -12.59 1.70 8.17
C ASP A 103 -12.08 0.82 9.33
N GLU A 104 -12.32 -0.50 9.26
CA GLU A 104 -11.80 -1.44 10.24
C GLU A 104 -10.28 -1.54 10.17
N LEU A 105 -9.70 -1.59 8.97
CA LEU A 105 -8.26 -1.59 8.77
C LEU A 105 -7.60 -0.30 9.29
N ASP A 106 -8.23 0.86 9.07
CA ASP A 106 -7.77 2.14 9.61
C ASP A 106 -7.75 2.13 11.15
N ARG A 107 -8.81 1.61 11.79
CA ARG A 107 -8.88 1.52 13.26
C ARG A 107 -7.81 0.60 13.83
N ILE A 108 -7.51 -0.51 13.16
CA ILE A 108 -6.46 -1.45 13.55
C ILE A 108 -5.08 -0.79 13.48
N ALA A 109 -4.78 -0.13 12.35
CA ALA A 109 -3.52 0.59 12.16
C ALA A 109 -3.37 1.75 13.15
N HIS A 110 -4.44 2.52 13.37
CA HIS A 110 -4.49 3.61 14.34
C HIS A 110 -4.14 3.12 15.76
N ALA A 111 -4.82 2.08 16.22
CA ALA A 111 -4.59 1.53 17.55
C ALA A 111 -3.14 1.04 17.71
N PHE A 112 -2.62 0.32 16.72
CA PHE A 112 -1.25 -0.18 16.73
C PHE A 112 -0.20 0.93 16.87
N LEU A 113 -0.36 2.03 16.12
CA LEU A 113 0.56 3.18 16.17
C LEU A 113 0.46 3.91 17.50
N VAL A 114 -0.77 4.22 17.94
CA VAL A 114 -1.03 4.96 19.19
C VAL A 114 -0.53 4.20 20.42
N GLU A 115 -0.77 2.90 20.51
CA GLU A 115 -0.25 2.04 21.59
C GLU A 115 1.27 2.05 21.70
N ARG A 116 1.97 2.39 20.61
CA ARG A 116 3.45 2.48 20.55
C ARG A 116 3.96 3.90 20.61
N GLY A 117 3.10 4.85 21.00
CA GLY A 117 3.47 6.25 21.20
C GLY A 117 3.69 7.04 19.91
N ALA A 118 3.26 6.53 18.76
CA ALA A 118 3.38 7.22 17.48
C ALA A 118 2.07 7.88 17.07
N TYR A 119 2.19 9.02 16.37
CA TYR A 119 1.06 9.67 15.75
C TYR A 119 0.87 9.14 14.32
N PRO A 120 -0.36 8.76 13.89
CA PRO A 120 -0.64 8.40 12.50
C PRO A 120 -0.52 9.63 11.59
N SER A 121 0.54 9.73 10.82
CA SER A 121 0.91 10.96 10.10
C SER A 121 -0.13 11.43 9.08
N CYS A 122 -0.90 10.52 8.48
CA CYS A 122 -1.94 10.91 7.54
C CYS A 122 -3.04 11.75 8.20
N LEU A 123 -3.33 11.47 9.49
CA LEU A 123 -4.43 12.12 10.21
C LEU A 123 -4.19 13.62 10.37
N GLY A 124 -5.04 14.41 9.74
CA GLY A 124 -4.98 15.88 9.77
C GLY A 124 -4.02 16.50 8.75
N TYR A 125 -3.21 15.70 8.03
CA TYR A 125 -2.36 16.23 6.97
C TYR A 125 -3.21 16.77 5.82
N ARG A 126 -3.14 18.08 5.58
CA ARG A 126 -3.96 18.79 4.58
C ARG A 126 -5.46 18.49 4.69
N GLY A 127 -5.94 18.22 5.90
CA GLY A 127 -7.34 17.87 6.16
C GLY A 127 -7.70 16.40 5.92
N PHE A 128 -6.72 15.51 5.67
CA PHE A 128 -7.00 14.08 5.54
C PHE A 128 -7.61 13.53 6.83
N PRO A 129 -8.78 12.84 6.76
CA PRO A 129 -9.59 12.58 7.96
C PRO A 129 -9.28 11.25 8.65
N ARG A 130 -8.34 10.45 8.14
CA ARG A 130 -8.08 9.08 8.59
C ARG A 130 -6.61 8.85 8.91
N SER A 131 -6.29 7.73 9.53
CA SER A 131 -4.95 7.41 10.03
C SER A 131 -4.02 6.82 8.98
N ILE A 132 -4.60 6.13 7.99
CA ILE A 132 -3.89 5.50 6.88
C ILE A 132 -4.63 5.77 5.57
N CYS A 133 -3.99 5.45 4.43
CA CYS A 133 -4.70 5.37 3.16
C CYS A 133 -4.99 3.91 2.80
N THR A 134 -6.16 3.69 2.17
CA THR A 134 -6.60 2.39 1.66
C THR A 134 -7.09 2.57 0.23
N SER A 135 -6.30 2.13 -0.74
CA SER A 135 -6.62 2.32 -2.15
C SER A 135 -6.95 0.97 -2.80
N ILE A 136 -8.23 0.79 -3.15
CA ILE A 136 -8.77 -0.46 -3.69
C ILE A 136 -8.85 -0.34 -5.21
N ASN A 137 -8.44 -1.38 -5.93
CA ASN A 137 -8.57 -1.57 -7.38
C ASN A 137 -8.12 -0.33 -8.18
N GLU A 138 -9.06 0.40 -8.79
CA GLU A 138 -8.79 1.58 -9.63
C GLU A 138 -8.35 2.82 -8.86
N VAL A 139 -8.45 2.83 -7.53
CA VAL A 139 -7.97 3.95 -6.72
C VAL A 139 -6.45 3.95 -6.68
N ILE A 140 -5.83 4.89 -7.38
CA ILE A 140 -4.37 4.92 -7.58
C ILE A 140 -3.63 5.15 -6.26
N CYS A 141 -4.08 6.13 -5.43
CA CYS A 141 -3.47 6.47 -4.15
C CYS A 141 -4.42 7.28 -3.27
N HIS A 142 -4.07 7.45 -1.99
CA HIS A 142 -4.73 8.29 -1.00
C HIS A 142 -6.22 7.98 -0.82
N GLY A 143 -6.63 6.72 -1.04
CA GLY A 143 -7.98 6.26 -0.74
C GLY A 143 -8.31 6.52 0.74
N ILE A 144 -9.46 7.15 1.00
CA ILE A 144 -9.88 7.48 2.37
C ILE A 144 -10.63 6.28 2.94
N PRO A 145 -10.16 5.68 4.03
CA PRO A 145 -10.88 4.61 4.71
C PRO A 145 -12.30 4.98 5.09
N ASP A 146 -13.25 4.13 4.73
CA ASP A 146 -14.68 4.28 4.96
C ASP A 146 -15.38 2.93 5.16
N GLY A 147 -16.70 2.87 4.98
CA GLY A 147 -17.48 1.64 5.08
C GLY A 147 -17.35 0.68 3.88
N THR A 148 -16.47 0.97 2.91
CA THR A 148 -16.25 0.08 1.76
C THR A 148 -15.74 -1.28 2.23
N VAL A 149 -16.45 -2.33 1.83
CA VAL A 149 -16.13 -3.72 2.16
C VAL A 149 -15.19 -4.27 1.11
N LEU A 150 -14.10 -4.91 1.53
CA LEU A 150 -13.22 -5.65 0.63
C LEU A 150 -13.92 -6.93 0.15
N GLU A 151 -13.86 -7.19 -1.14
CA GLU A 151 -14.45 -8.35 -1.79
C GLU A 151 -13.36 -9.35 -2.21
N ASP A 152 -13.77 -10.59 -2.46
CA ASP A 152 -12.88 -11.61 -3.02
C ASP A 152 -12.47 -11.21 -4.43
N GLY A 153 -11.18 -11.25 -4.74
CA GLY A 153 -10.63 -10.78 -6.00
C GLY A 153 -10.14 -9.33 -6.01
N ASP A 154 -10.38 -8.54 -4.94
CA ASP A 154 -9.85 -7.18 -4.85
C ASP A 154 -8.33 -7.16 -4.67
N ILE A 155 -7.73 -6.05 -5.05
CA ILE A 155 -6.41 -5.65 -4.58
C ILE A 155 -6.57 -4.40 -3.70
N VAL A 156 -5.82 -4.30 -2.62
CA VAL A 156 -5.82 -3.12 -1.75
C VAL A 156 -4.40 -2.67 -1.44
N ASN A 157 -4.09 -1.41 -1.75
CA ASN A 157 -2.87 -0.77 -1.28
C ASN A 157 -3.13 -0.14 0.08
N LEU A 158 -2.35 -0.53 1.08
CA LEU A 158 -2.25 0.16 2.36
C LEU A 158 -1.06 1.10 2.31
N ASP A 159 -1.23 2.30 2.86
CA ASP A 159 -0.18 3.31 2.96
C ASP A 159 -0.20 3.90 4.38
N ILE A 160 0.88 3.63 5.14
CA ILE A 160 0.97 3.89 6.57
C ILE A 160 2.22 4.70 6.88
N THR A 161 2.02 5.91 7.38
CA THR A 161 3.10 6.77 7.85
C THR A 161 3.01 6.96 9.37
N ALA A 162 4.09 6.65 10.07
CA ALA A 162 4.24 6.84 11.51
C ALA A 162 5.07 8.08 11.82
N TYR A 163 4.57 8.98 12.68
CA TYR A 163 5.36 10.06 13.27
C TYR A 163 5.82 9.66 14.66
N LEU A 164 7.12 9.54 14.83
CA LEU A 164 7.77 9.11 16.06
C LEU A 164 9.02 9.94 16.32
N ASP A 165 9.20 10.45 17.53
CA ASP A 165 10.40 11.20 17.94
C ASP A 165 10.79 12.35 16.98
N GLY A 166 9.77 13.06 16.45
CA GLY A 166 9.97 14.23 15.61
C GLY A 166 10.26 13.94 14.14
N VAL A 167 10.17 12.69 13.68
CA VAL A 167 10.41 12.28 12.29
C VAL A 167 9.31 11.36 11.78
N HIS A 168 9.19 11.26 10.47
CA HIS A 168 8.25 10.37 9.80
C HIS A 168 8.95 9.12 9.28
N GLY A 169 8.24 7.98 9.34
CA GLY A 169 8.58 6.76 8.66
C GLY A 169 7.39 6.31 7.84
N ASP A 170 7.58 6.11 6.56
CA ASP A 170 6.54 5.83 5.59
C ASP A 170 6.72 4.46 4.95
N HIS A 171 5.61 3.74 4.75
CA HIS A 171 5.61 2.43 4.11
C HIS A 171 4.27 2.15 3.43
N ASN A 172 4.32 1.71 2.17
CA ASN A 172 3.13 1.24 1.48
C ASN A 172 3.34 -0.14 0.85
N ARG A 173 2.24 -0.87 0.68
CA ARG A 173 2.25 -2.17 0.01
C ARG A 173 0.85 -2.54 -0.48
N THR A 174 0.79 -3.19 -1.64
CA THR A 174 -0.44 -3.76 -2.20
C THR A 174 -0.58 -5.22 -1.78
N TYR A 175 -1.80 -5.59 -1.39
CA TYR A 175 -2.19 -6.93 -0.95
C TYR A 175 -3.34 -7.45 -1.80
N LEU A 176 -3.36 -8.77 -1.97
CA LEU A 176 -4.47 -9.48 -2.60
C LEU A 176 -5.53 -9.79 -1.54
N VAL A 177 -6.79 -9.70 -1.91
CA VAL A 177 -7.94 -9.99 -1.04
C VAL A 177 -8.61 -11.28 -1.51
N GLY A 178 -8.42 -12.36 -0.76
CA GLY A 178 -8.94 -13.67 -1.16
C GLY A 178 -8.22 -14.28 -2.34
N ASP A 179 -8.97 -14.79 -3.32
CA ASP A 179 -8.46 -15.44 -4.53
C ASP A 179 -8.45 -14.42 -5.68
N VAL A 180 -7.25 -14.04 -6.11
CA VAL A 180 -7.03 -13.02 -7.14
C VAL A 180 -6.31 -13.67 -8.32
N ASP A 181 -6.92 -13.60 -9.51
CA ASP A 181 -6.39 -14.14 -10.78
C ASP A 181 -5.14 -13.38 -11.28
#